data_523db3a309508be7f415138c2756de16
#
_entry.id   523db3a309508be7f415138c2756de16
#
_cell.length_a   1.000
_cell.length_b   1.000
_cell.length_c   1.000
_cell.angle_alpha   90.00
_cell.angle_beta   90.00
_cell.angle_gamma   90.00
#
_symmetry.space_group_name_H-M   'P 1'
#
loop_
_entity.id
_entity.type
_entity.pdbx_description
1 polymer ?
#
loop_
_entity_poly.entity_id
_entity_poly.type
_entity_poly.pdbx_seq_one_letter_code
_entity_poly.pdbx_strand_id
1 'polypeptide(L)'
;MMNCGTIQPGRPSLGSWLTYGLGTENRNLPGYVVLCPGTPVVGPPLWESAFLPAVFQGTFIKATERDPKKLVQFLDRGGKTSADQRRQLDLLKELNTGHLAARAGDSNLEAAIQSMETAFRMQTEVPEVFDVMKEPEKIRARYGDSDFGRGCLMALRLVEKGVRMVQIYYGNSQPWDSHEDIQAHKANARRADPAVGALVEDLAARGLLDETLVVFGTEFGRTPAVENSSLVKLQNGRDHNSAGYSILLAGGGVKAGYVHGATDEFGYRAAEKKVHNHDLNATLLHLMGLDHTKLTYFYSGRHFRVTDVHGEVVKKILA
;
A
#
# COMPACT_ATOMS: atom_id res chain seq x y z
N MET A 1 1.78 -11.36 -6.59
CA MET A 1 1.78 -12.31 -5.47
C MET A 1 1.95 -11.62 -4.12
N MET A 2 2.93 -10.76 -3.94
CA MET A 2 3.14 -10.02 -2.67
C MET A 2 1.89 -9.24 -2.23
N ASN A 3 1.23 -8.52 -3.15
CA ASN A 3 0.07 -7.69 -2.84
C ASN A 3 -1.27 -8.43 -2.66
N CYS A 4 -1.43 -9.63 -3.18
CA CYS A 4 -2.73 -10.33 -3.19
C CYS A 4 -2.63 -11.84 -2.91
N GLY A 5 -1.45 -12.33 -2.51
CA GLY A 5 -1.23 -13.74 -2.17
C GLY A 5 -1.24 -14.71 -3.36
N THR A 6 -1.46 -14.25 -4.59
CA THR A 6 -1.54 -15.10 -5.78
C THR A 6 -1.04 -14.38 -7.03
N ILE A 7 -0.73 -15.13 -8.07
CA ILE A 7 -0.46 -14.61 -9.42
C ILE A 7 -1.73 -14.49 -10.28
N GLN A 8 -2.86 -15.03 -9.80
CA GLN A 8 -4.13 -14.96 -10.53
C GLN A 8 -4.76 -13.57 -10.36
N PRO A 9 -5.25 -12.93 -11.43
CA PRO A 9 -5.97 -11.66 -11.34
C PRO A 9 -7.32 -11.82 -10.62
N GLY A 10 -7.92 -10.68 -10.22
CA GLY A 10 -9.23 -10.68 -9.57
C GLY A 10 -9.22 -11.14 -8.13
N ARG A 11 -8.11 -10.95 -7.43
CA ARG A 11 -7.97 -11.22 -5.98
C ARG A 11 -7.78 -9.90 -5.22
N PRO A 12 -8.43 -9.75 -4.06
CA PRO A 12 -8.26 -8.55 -3.25
C PRO A 12 -6.81 -8.35 -2.82
N SER A 13 -6.37 -7.10 -2.82
CA SER A 13 -5.06 -6.72 -2.30
C SER A 13 -4.98 -6.91 -0.79
N LEU A 14 -3.76 -7.04 -0.26
CA LEU A 14 -3.50 -7.11 1.19
C LEU A 14 -4.10 -5.88 1.91
N GLY A 15 -3.98 -4.68 1.32
CA GLY A 15 -4.58 -3.47 1.88
C GLY A 15 -6.11 -3.55 1.97
N SER A 16 -6.75 -4.15 0.97
CA SER A 16 -8.20 -4.41 1.00
C SER A 16 -8.58 -5.43 2.06
N TRP A 17 -7.79 -6.49 2.25
CA TRP A 17 -8.00 -7.46 3.33
C TRP A 17 -7.81 -6.85 4.72
N LEU A 18 -6.78 -6.00 4.90
CA LEU A 18 -6.54 -5.28 6.17
C LEU A 18 -7.70 -4.36 6.52
N THR A 19 -8.16 -3.56 5.56
CA THR A 19 -9.29 -2.65 5.80
C THR A 19 -10.62 -3.40 5.96
N TYR A 20 -10.80 -4.55 5.32
CA TYR A 20 -11.95 -5.43 5.55
C TYR A 20 -11.94 -6.01 6.97
N GLY A 21 -10.78 -6.44 7.47
CA GLY A 21 -10.66 -7.05 8.78
C GLY A 21 -10.69 -6.06 9.94
N LEU A 22 -10.10 -4.89 9.79
CA LEU A 22 -9.90 -3.91 10.87
C LEU A 22 -10.78 -2.67 10.75
N GLY A 23 -11.32 -2.39 9.55
CA GLY A 23 -11.95 -1.11 9.28
C GLY A 23 -10.96 0.05 9.30
N THR A 24 -11.47 1.25 9.55
CA THR A 24 -10.69 2.47 9.70
C THR A 24 -11.15 3.27 10.91
N GLU A 25 -10.21 3.85 11.63
CA GLU A 25 -10.49 4.77 12.75
C GLU A 25 -10.78 6.18 12.25
N ASN A 26 -10.19 6.55 11.11
CA ASN A 26 -10.46 7.84 10.49
C ASN A 26 -11.75 7.79 9.67
N ARG A 27 -12.68 8.71 9.96
CA ARG A 27 -13.97 8.83 9.24
C ARG A 27 -13.93 9.82 8.08
N ASN A 28 -12.85 10.60 7.96
CA ASN A 28 -12.73 11.70 7.01
C ASN A 28 -11.79 11.39 5.85
N LEU A 29 -11.00 10.32 5.96
CA LEU A 29 -10.07 9.85 4.95
C LEU A 29 -10.35 8.39 4.61
N PRO A 30 -9.95 7.92 3.41
CA PRO A 30 -10.04 6.51 3.06
C PRO A 30 -9.19 5.66 4.03
N GLY A 31 -9.67 4.48 4.38
CA GLY A 31 -8.90 3.53 5.19
C GLY A 31 -7.67 2.97 4.48
N TYR A 32 -7.66 3.00 3.15
CA TYR A 32 -6.57 2.53 2.32
C TYR A 32 -6.20 3.57 1.24
N VAL A 33 -5.00 4.11 1.31
CA VAL A 33 -4.46 5.12 0.38
C VAL A 33 -3.26 4.56 -0.37
N VAL A 34 -3.21 4.81 -1.68
CA VAL A 34 -2.14 4.38 -2.58
C VAL A 34 -1.46 5.60 -3.17
N LEU A 35 -0.22 5.84 -2.81
CA LEU A 35 0.61 6.94 -3.26
C LEU A 35 1.52 6.45 -4.39
N CYS A 36 1.33 6.95 -5.59
CA CYS A 36 2.10 6.52 -6.74
C CYS A 36 2.47 7.71 -7.63
N PRO A 37 3.74 7.87 -8.02
CA PRO A 37 4.17 8.92 -8.94
C PRO A 37 3.61 8.76 -10.35
N GLY A 38 3.42 7.51 -10.77
CA GLY A 38 2.81 7.12 -12.04
C GLY A 38 2.16 5.76 -11.90
N THR A 39 1.65 5.19 -12.97
CA THR A 39 0.99 3.88 -12.92
C THR A 39 2.04 2.76 -13.04
N PRO A 40 2.12 1.82 -12.08
CA PRO A 40 2.91 0.60 -12.24
C PRO A 40 2.38 -0.23 -13.41
N VAL A 41 3.20 -1.13 -13.96
CA VAL A 41 2.86 -1.94 -15.13
C VAL A 41 1.53 -2.69 -14.98
N VAL A 42 1.29 -3.31 -13.82
CA VAL A 42 0.05 -4.05 -13.55
C VAL A 42 -1.13 -3.11 -13.28
N GLY A 43 -0.87 -1.92 -12.73
CA GLY A 43 -1.88 -0.90 -12.46
C GLY A 43 -2.87 -1.23 -11.34
N PRO A 44 -4.16 -0.85 -11.49
CA PRO A 44 -5.19 -0.96 -10.46
C PRO A 44 -5.34 -2.33 -9.76
N PRO A 45 -5.14 -3.49 -10.41
CA PRO A 45 -5.16 -4.79 -9.73
C PRO A 45 -4.26 -4.91 -8.50
N LEU A 46 -3.24 -4.05 -8.39
CA LEU A 46 -2.33 -4.05 -7.24
C LEU A 46 -2.95 -3.49 -5.95
N TRP A 47 -4.08 -2.78 -6.05
CA TRP A 47 -4.79 -2.19 -4.88
C TRP A 47 -6.31 -2.34 -4.96
N GLU A 48 -6.79 -3.21 -5.83
CA GLU A 48 -8.23 -3.43 -5.97
C GLU A 48 -8.80 -4.27 -4.82
N SER A 49 -10.09 -4.02 -4.54
CA SER A 49 -10.87 -4.85 -3.62
C SER A 49 -11.36 -6.14 -4.26
N ALA A 50 -11.33 -6.25 -5.60
CA ALA A 50 -11.81 -7.38 -6.38
C ALA A 50 -13.22 -7.84 -5.94
N PHE A 51 -13.34 -9.05 -5.39
CA PHE A 51 -14.63 -9.56 -4.90
C PHE A 51 -15.03 -9.07 -3.50
N LEU A 52 -14.14 -8.38 -2.75
CA LEU A 52 -14.54 -7.70 -1.53
C LEU A 52 -15.37 -6.45 -1.86
N PRO A 53 -16.23 -5.96 -0.95
CA PRO A 53 -16.96 -4.72 -1.18
C PRO A 53 -16.06 -3.55 -1.59
N ALA A 54 -16.54 -2.73 -2.52
CA ALA A 54 -15.76 -1.64 -3.12
C ALA A 54 -15.30 -0.57 -2.11
N VAL A 55 -15.90 -0.50 -0.92
CA VAL A 55 -15.48 0.40 0.16
C VAL A 55 -14.06 0.11 0.65
N PHE A 56 -13.56 -1.10 0.44
CA PHE A 56 -12.19 -1.53 0.78
C PHE A 56 -11.18 -1.33 -0.36
N GLN A 57 -11.60 -0.72 -1.46
CA GLN A 57 -10.76 -0.36 -2.59
C GLN A 57 -9.71 0.66 -2.17
N GLY A 58 -8.44 0.46 -2.56
CA GLY A 58 -7.40 1.46 -2.37
C GLY A 58 -7.67 2.74 -3.16
N THR A 59 -7.60 3.89 -2.48
CA THR A 59 -7.76 5.21 -3.10
C THR A 59 -6.44 5.65 -3.71
N PHE A 60 -6.37 5.68 -5.03
CA PHE A 60 -5.18 6.11 -5.77
C PHE A 60 -4.99 7.62 -5.70
N ILE A 61 -3.77 8.04 -5.33
CA ILE A 61 -3.31 9.42 -5.30
C ILE A 61 -2.06 9.55 -6.18
N LYS A 62 -2.12 10.41 -7.16
CA LYS A 62 -0.96 10.69 -8.02
C LYS A 62 0.05 11.57 -7.29
N ALA A 63 1.09 10.95 -6.70
CA ALA A 63 2.05 11.64 -5.84
C ALA A 63 2.89 12.74 -6.54
N THR A 64 2.89 12.80 -7.88
CA THR A 64 3.53 13.89 -8.65
C THR A 64 2.73 15.19 -8.64
N GLU A 65 1.43 15.16 -8.34
CA GLU A 65 0.63 16.37 -8.23
C GLU A 65 1.08 17.19 -7.00
N ARG A 66 1.35 18.46 -7.20
CA ARG A 66 1.86 19.37 -6.15
C ARG A 66 0.77 20.19 -5.48
N ASP A 67 -0.35 20.40 -6.15
CA ASP A 67 -1.50 21.10 -5.59
C ASP A 67 -2.35 20.12 -4.77
N PRO A 68 -2.42 20.28 -3.43
CA PRO A 68 -3.21 19.38 -2.57
C PRO A 68 -4.69 19.30 -2.99
N LYS A 69 -5.23 20.34 -3.60
CA LYS A 69 -6.63 20.38 -4.05
C LYS A 69 -6.88 19.54 -5.30
N LYS A 70 -5.83 19.20 -6.05
CA LYS A 70 -5.89 18.41 -7.29
C LYS A 70 -5.48 16.96 -7.09
N LEU A 71 -4.93 16.61 -5.92
CA LEU A 71 -4.47 15.25 -5.62
C LEU A 71 -5.58 14.21 -5.67
N VAL A 72 -6.77 14.59 -5.23
CA VAL A 72 -7.96 13.74 -5.31
C VAL A 72 -8.91 14.35 -6.32
N GLN A 73 -9.29 13.55 -7.31
CA GLN A 73 -10.22 14.00 -8.35
C GLN A 73 -11.59 14.33 -7.73
N PHE A 74 -12.24 15.36 -8.26
CA PHE A 74 -13.59 15.78 -7.85
C PHE A 74 -13.71 16.30 -6.40
N LEU A 75 -12.61 16.71 -5.77
CA LEU A 75 -12.67 17.44 -4.49
C LEU A 75 -13.24 18.84 -4.64
N ASP A 76 -13.14 19.44 -5.81
CA ASP A 76 -13.71 20.77 -6.07
C ASP A 76 -15.25 20.70 -6.06
N ARG A 77 -15.83 21.66 -5.36
CA ARG A 77 -17.29 21.80 -5.20
C ARG A 77 -18.01 22.35 -6.44
N GLY A 78 -17.28 22.68 -7.52
CA GLY A 78 -17.89 23.25 -8.72
C GLY A 78 -18.68 24.53 -8.46
N GLY A 79 -18.18 25.41 -7.58
CA GLY A 79 -18.82 26.68 -7.21
C GLY A 79 -19.95 26.56 -6.18
N LYS A 80 -20.26 25.36 -5.67
CA LYS A 80 -21.29 25.16 -4.63
C LYS A 80 -20.74 25.46 -3.23
N THR A 81 -21.59 25.93 -2.34
CA THR A 81 -21.23 26.04 -0.92
C THR A 81 -21.21 24.65 -0.27
N SER A 82 -20.50 24.50 0.85
CA SER A 82 -20.50 23.26 1.65
C SER A 82 -21.92 22.89 2.13
N ALA A 83 -22.73 23.91 2.45
CA ALA A 83 -24.11 23.71 2.87
C ALA A 83 -25.00 23.20 1.73
N ASP A 84 -24.81 23.70 0.50
CA ASP A 84 -25.56 23.23 -0.68
C ASP A 84 -25.21 21.78 -0.99
N GLN A 85 -23.93 21.46 -0.95
CA GLN A 85 -23.47 20.10 -1.19
C GLN A 85 -23.97 19.14 -0.09
N ARG A 86 -23.96 19.56 1.17
CA ARG A 86 -24.52 18.75 2.27
C ARG A 86 -26.01 18.45 2.05
N ARG A 87 -26.80 19.47 1.70
CA ARG A 87 -28.23 19.27 1.38
C ARG A 87 -28.46 18.27 0.24
N GLN A 88 -27.62 18.34 -0.80
CA GLN A 88 -27.69 17.37 -1.92
C GLN A 88 -27.37 15.95 -1.48
N LEU A 89 -26.32 15.76 -0.64
CA LEU A 89 -25.96 14.46 -0.11
C LEU A 89 -27.01 13.90 0.83
N ASP A 90 -27.64 14.74 1.65
CA ASP A 90 -28.73 14.32 2.54
C ASP A 90 -29.94 13.82 1.75
N LEU A 91 -30.35 14.55 0.68
CA LEU A 91 -31.41 14.11 -0.22
C LEU A 91 -31.04 12.79 -0.94
N LEU A 92 -29.81 12.68 -1.46
CA LEU A 92 -29.34 11.45 -2.09
C LEU A 92 -29.33 10.28 -1.11
N LYS A 93 -28.95 10.53 0.15
CA LYS A 93 -28.98 9.52 1.20
C LYS A 93 -30.38 9.01 1.47
N GLU A 94 -31.37 9.90 1.57
CA GLU A 94 -32.79 9.51 1.73
C GLU A 94 -33.27 8.65 0.56
N LEU A 95 -33.02 9.08 -0.67
CA LEU A 95 -33.37 8.33 -1.89
C LEU A 95 -32.70 6.95 -1.91
N ASN A 96 -31.40 6.92 -1.62
CA ASN A 96 -30.62 5.68 -1.61
C ASN A 96 -31.01 4.73 -0.48
N THR A 97 -31.44 5.27 0.68
CA THR A 97 -31.94 4.45 1.79
C THR A 97 -33.26 3.74 1.40
N GLY A 98 -34.15 4.43 0.69
CA GLY A 98 -35.35 3.82 0.12
C GLY A 98 -35.04 2.73 -0.91
N HIS A 99 -34.05 2.97 -1.76
CA HIS A 99 -33.57 1.97 -2.75
C HIS A 99 -32.92 0.76 -2.07
N LEU A 100 -32.14 0.99 -1.00
CA LEU A 100 -31.46 -0.06 -0.25
C LEU A 100 -32.47 -0.95 0.51
N ALA A 101 -33.53 -0.34 1.07
CA ALA A 101 -34.60 -1.10 1.71
C ALA A 101 -35.30 -2.07 0.76
N ALA A 102 -35.43 -1.69 -0.52
CA ALA A 102 -36.00 -2.54 -1.57
C ALA A 102 -35.00 -3.59 -2.10
N ARG A 103 -33.68 -3.43 -1.80
CA ARG A 103 -32.59 -4.28 -2.30
C ARG A 103 -31.64 -4.66 -1.17
N ALA A 104 -32.19 -5.16 -0.07
CA ALA A 104 -31.42 -5.55 1.11
C ALA A 104 -30.25 -6.49 0.74
N GLY A 105 -29.03 -6.09 1.13
CA GLY A 105 -27.81 -6.84 0.85
C GLY A 105 -27.04 -6.43 -0.42
N ASP A 106 -27.44 -5.34 -1.12
CA ASP A 106 -26.66 -4.79 -2.23
C ASP A 106 -25.45 -4.01 -1.68
N SER A 107 -24.33 -4.73 -1.48
CA SER A 107 -23.07 -4.17 -0.95
C SER A 107 -22.45 -3.09 -1.85
N ASN A 108 -22.76 -3.08 -3.17
CA ASN A 108 -22.26 -2.06 -4.07
C ASN A 108 -22.98 -0.73 -3.88
N LEU A 109 -24.29 -0.77 -3.63
CA LEU A 109 -25.07 0.42 -3.31
C LEU A 109 -24.64 1.02 -1.96
N GLU A 110 -24.44 0.19 -0.94
CA GLU A 110 -23.89 0.63 0.36
C GLU A 110 -22.52 1.29 0.21
N ALA A 111 -21.61 0.65 -0.55
CA ALA A 111 -20.30 1.19 -0.82
C ALA A 111 -20.34 2.54 -1.57
N ALA A 112 -21.26 2.70 -2.52
CA ALA A 112 -21.43 3.96 -3.24
C ALA A 112 -21.90 5.10 -2.31
N ILE A 113 -22.85 4.83 -1.40
CA ILE A 113 -23.32 5.80 -0.40
C ILE A 113 -22.15 6.20 0.52
N GLN A 114 -21.40 5.25 1.05
CA GLN A 114 -20.25 5.50 1.92
C GLN A 114 -19.15 6.28 1.21
N SER A 115 -18.89 6.00 -0.06
CA SER A 115 -17.89 6.69 -0.88
C SER A 115 -18.25 8.17 -1.07
N MET A 116 -19.52 8.49 -1.29
CA MET A 116 -19.98 9.89 -1.42
C MET A 116 -19.79 10.66 -0.12
N GLU A 117 -20.13 10.07 1.03
CA GLU A 117 -19.93 10.67 2.34
C GLU A 117 -18.45 10.89 2.65
N THR A 118 -17.63 9.90 2.36
CA THR A 118 -16.17 9.98 2.53
C THR A 118 -15.59 11.08 1.64
N ALA A 119 -15.96 11.14 0.37
CA ALA A 119 -15.52 12.18 -0.56
C ALA A 119 -15.88 13.59 -0.08
N PHE A 120 -17.06 13.77 0.49
CA PHE A 120 -17.45 15.06 1.07
C PHE A 120 -16.57 15.45 2.26
N ARG A 121 -16.29 14.53 3.18
CA ARG A 121 -15.43 14.79 4.35
C ARG A 121 -13.98 15.04 3.93
N MET A 122 -13.50 14.33 2.91
CA MET A 122 -12.16 14.51 2.35
C MET A 122 -11.90 15.93 1.84
N GLN A 123 -12.92 16.68 1.43
CA GLN A 123 -12.75 18.06 0.95
C GLN A 123 -12.13 18.99 1.99
N THR A 124 -12.29 18.69 3.26
CA THR A 124 -11.68 19.46 4.36
C THR A 124 -10.33 18.91 4.78
N GLU A 125 -10.21 17.59 4.89
CA GLU A 125 -9.00 16.92 5.42
C GLU A 125 -7.87 16.80 4.38
N VAL A 126 -8.21 16.52 3.13
CA VAL A 126 -7.21 16.28 2.07
C VAL A 126 -6.26 17.47 1.87
N PRO A 127 -6.74 18.73 1.74
CA PRO A 127 -5.85 19.88 1.58
C PRO A 127 -4.91 20.08 2.77
N GLU A 128 -5.30 19.60 3.94
CA GLU A 128 -4.45 19.70 5.13
C GLU A 128 -3.39 18.58 5.17
N VAL A 129 -3.81 17.33 5.01
CA VAL A 129 -2.94 16.16 5.19
C VAL A 129 -1.90 16.05 4.08
N PHE A 130 -2.30 16.32 2.84
CA PHE A 130 -1.42 16.20 1.69
C PHE A 130 -0.53 17.43 1.42
N ASP A 131 -0.75 18.53 2.13
CA ASP A 131 0.13 19.70 2.04
C ASP A 131 1.41 19.49 2.86
N VAL A 132 2.37 18.82 2.24
CA VAL A 132 3.69 18.57 2.85
C VAL A 132 4.49 19.85 3.08
N MET A 133 4.10 20.98 2.46
CA MET A 133 4.74 22.27 2.68
C MET A 133 4.49 22.82 4.08
N LYS A 134 3.50 22.31 4.80
CA LYS A 134 3.26 22.60 6.22
C LYS A 134 4.32 22.02 7.17
N GLU A 135 5.06 21.01 6.72
CA GLU A 135 6.18 20.49 7.50
C GLU A 135 7.38 21.46 7.44
N PRO A 136 8.12 21.60 8.55
CA PRO A 136 9.34 22.41 8.56
C PRO A 136 10.32 21.99 7.47
N GLU A 137 11.03 22.96 6.89
CA GLU A 137 12.00 22.70 5.82
C GLU A 137 13.03 21.63 6.21
N LYS A 138 13.52 21.69 7.45
CA LYS A 138 14.47 20.68 8.00
C LYS A 138 13.90 19.25 7.92
N ILE A 139 12.60 19.08 8.17
CA ILE A 139 11.95 17.77 8.05
C ILE A 139 11.86 17.38 6.59
N ARG A 140 11.32 18.27 5.73
CA ARG A 140 11.17 18.00 4.29
C ARG A 140 12.48 17.62 3.61
N ALA A 141 13.57 18.31 3.96
CA ALA A 141 14.89 18.05 3.41
C ALA A 141 15.42 16.63 3.68
N ARG A 142 15.02 15.99 4.79
CA ARG A 142 15.42 14.62 5.13
C ARG A 142 14.81 13.59 4.17
N TYR A 143 13.63 13.87 3.63
CA TYR A 143 12.97 12.98 2.65
C TYR A 143 13.49 13.17 1.22
N GLY A 144 14.31 14.20 0.98
CA GLY A 144 14.77 14.58 -0.35
C GLY A 144 13.68 15.23 -1.20
N ASP A 145 14.02 15.56 -2.44
CA ASP A 145 13.15 16.27 -3.38
C ASP A 145 12.41 15.37 -4.39
N SER A 146 12.54 14.05 -4.24
CA SER A 146 11.91 13.07 -5.11
C SER A 146 10.41 12.93 -4.84
N ASP A 147 9.64 12.50 -5.86
CA ASP A 147 8.23 12.16 -5.68
C ASP A 147 8.02 11.02 -4.70
N PHE A 148 8.96 10.08 -4.63
CA PHE A 148 8.95 9.00 -3.65
C PHE A 148 9.14 9.54 -2.22
N GLY A 149 10.13 10.42 -2.00
CA GLY A 149 10.36 11.04 -0.69
C GLY A 149 9.16 11.86 -0.22
N ARG A 150 8.54 12.62 -1.14
CA ARG A 150 7.30 13.33 -0.88
C ARG A 150 6.16 12.35 -0.52
N GLY A 151 6.07 11.22 -1.22
CA GLY A 151 5.12 10.15 -0.90
C GLY A 151 5.33 9.58 0.51
N CYS A 152 6.57 9.36 0.92
CA CYS A 152 6.90 8.92 2.29
C CYS A 152 6.48 9.94 3.35
N LEU A 153 6.70 11.23 3.10
CA LEU A 153 6.26 12.29 4.01
C LEU A 153 4.73 12.43 4.07
N MET A 154 4.04 12.25 2.94
CA MET A 154 2.58 12.16 2.92
C MET A 154 2.08 10.96 3.73
N ALA A 155 2.75 9.80 3.61
CA ALA A 155 2.38 8.60 4.35
C ALA A 155 2.50 8.79 5.86
N LEU A 156 3.56 9.44 6.34
CA LEU A 156 3.69 9.81 7.75
C LEU A 156 2.47 10.59 8.22
N ARG A 157 2.08 11.63 7.49
CA ARG A 157 0.94 12.49 7.82
C ARG A 157 -0.41 11.74 7.77
N LEU A 158 -0.56 10.81 6.83
CA LEU A 158 -1.74 9.94 6.74
C LEU A 158 -1.84 8.99 7.93
N VAL A 159 -0.73 8.40 8.35
CA VAL A 159 -0.66 7.54 9.54
C VAL A 159 -1.01 8.33 10.81
N GLU A 160 -0.49 9.54 10.98
CA GLU A 160 -0.84 10.43 12.09
C GLU A 160 -2.35 10.75 12.16
N LYS A 161 -3.02 10.74 11.01
CA LYS A 161 -4.48 10.93 10.91
C LYS A 161 -5.26 9.61 11.03
N GLY A 162 -4.62 8.50 11.34
CA GLY A 162 -5.27 7.21 11.57
C GLY A 162 -5.70 6.48 10.28
N VAL A 163 -5.07 6.77 9.15
CA VAL A 163 -5.26 5.98 7.92
C VAL A 163 -4.67 4.58 8.14
N ARG A 164 -5.48 3.55 7.95
CA ARG A 164 -5.13 2.16 8.30
C ARG A 164 -4.03 1.59 7.43
N MET A 165 -4.06 1.84 6.14
CA MET A 165 -3.10 1.31 5.18
C MET A 165 -2.65 2.40 4.21
N VAL A 166 -1.34 2.61 4.11
CA VAL A 166 -0.73 3.48 3.09
C VAL A 166 0.25 2.65 2.28
N GLN A 167 0.03 2.58 0.99
CA GLN A 167 0.90 1.88 0.05
C GLN A 167 1.63 2.90 -0.82
N ILE A 168 2.96 2.85 -0.87
CA ILE A 168 3.78 3.81 -1.61
C ILE A 168 4.51 3.06 -2.71
N TYR A 169 4.38 3.53 -3.94
CA TYR A 169 5.15 3.01 -5.07
C TYR A 169 6.36 3.89 -5.38
N TYR A 170 7.47 3.24 -5.66
CA TYR A 170 8.67 3.93 -6.10
C TYR A 170 8.65 4.10 -7.63
N GLY A 171 8.57 5.36 -8.07
CA GLY A 171 8.69 5.70 -9.48
C GLY A 171 7.47 5.34 -10.34
N ASN A 172 7.67 5.44 -11.64
CA ASN A 172 6.68 5.14 -12.68
C ASN A 172 7.08 3.88 -13.44
N SER A 173 6.10 3.07 -13.88
CA SER A 173 6.34 1.83 -14.62
C SER A 173 7.20 0.83 -13.84
N GLN A 174 8.44 0.58 -14.27
CA GLN A 174 9.35 -0.47 -13.79
C GLN A 174 10.75 0.07 -13.47
N PRO A 175 10.93 1.03 -12.54
CA PRO A 175 12.21 1.68 -12.32
C PRO A 175 13.33 0.76 -11.80
N TRP A 176 12.98 -0.40 -11.23
CA TRP A 176 13.90 -1.40 -10.72
C TRP A 176 14.10 -2.59 -11.65
N ASP A 177 13.48 -2.58 -12.83
CA ASP A 177 13.56 -3.66 -13.81
C ASP A 177 14.75 -3.48 -14.76
N SER A 178 15.96 -3.78 -14.23
CA SER A 178 17.23 -3.48 -14.91
C SER A 178 17.80 -4.69 -15.64
N HIS A 179 17.27 -4.95 -16.82
CA HIS A 179 17.78 -5.99 -17.73
C HIS A 179 19.05 -5.56 -18.49
N GLU A 180 19.25 -4.26 -18.70
CA GLU A 180 20.40 -3.73 -19.41
C GLU A 180 21.61 -3.50 -18.50
N ASP A 181 21.41 -2.77 -17.39
CA ASP A 181 22.48 -2.41 -16.46
C ASP A 181 21.98 -2.34 -15.02
N ILE A 182 22.46 -3.26 -14.19
CA ILE A 182 22.12 -3.31 -12.76
C ILE A 182 22.61 -2.08 -11.99
N GLN A 183 23.61 -1.34 -12.51
CA GLN A 183 24.10 -0.12 -11.87
C GLN A 183 23.04 0.99 -11.81
N ALA A 184 21.99 0.91 -12.62
CA ALA A 184 20.82 1.81 -12.53
C ALA A 184 20.17 1.76 -11.13
N HIS A 185 20.20 0.61 -10.45
CA HIS A 185 19.70 0.46 -9.08
C HIS A 185 20.42 1.38 -8.08
N LYS A 186 21.68 1.70 -8.31
CA LYS A 186 22.45 2.60 -7.44
C LYS A 186 21.85 4.00 -7.36
N ALA A 187 21.38 4.53 -8.49
CA ALA A 187 20.71 5.82 -8.53
C ALA A 187 19.34 5.78 -7.84
N ASN A 188 18.59 4.70 -8.06
CA ASN A 188 17.28 4.49 -7.42
C ASN A 188 17.43 4.33 -5.90
N ALA A 189 18.41 3.53 -5.44
CA ALA A 189 18.68 3.35 -4.02
C ALA A 189 19.06 4.66 -3.33
N ARG A 190 19.93 5.48 -3.95
CA ARG A 190 20.32 6.80 -3.40
C ARG A 190 19.14 7.76 -3.22
N ARG A 191 18.08 7.61 -4.00
CA ARG A 191 16.85 8.41 -3.86
C ARG A 191 15.86 7.80 -2.86
N ALA A 192 15.81 6.48 -2.76
CA ALA A 192 14.89 5.78 -1.87
C ALA A 192 15.37 5.79 -0.42
N ASP A 193 16.66 5.55 -0.19
CA ASP A 193 17.25 5.33 1.12
C ASP A 193 17.01 6.49 2.11
N PRO A 194 17.28 7.78 1.78
CA PRO A 194 17.01 8.87 2.71
C PRO A 194 15.53 8.96 3.11
N ALA A 195 14.63 8.73 2.15
CA ALA A 195 13.19 8.86 2.38
C ALA A 195 12.66 7.75 3.30
N VAL A 196 13.12 6.50 3.11
CA VAL A 196 12.74 5.37 3.96
C VAL A 196 13.32 5.54 5.36
N GLY A 197 14.60 5.93 5.47
CA GLY A 197 15.25 6.21 6.75
C GLY A 197 14.53 7.32 7.52
N ALA A 198 14.25 8.46 6.85
CA ALA A 198 13.52 9.57 7.45
C ALA A 198 12.12 9.17 7.93
N LEU A 199 11.39 8.35 7.16
CA LEU A 199 10.07 7.86 7.55
C LEU A 199 10.12 7.04 8.85
N VAL A 200 11.05 6.09 8.95
CA VAL A 200 11.20 5.24 10.15
C VAL A 200 11.61 6.07 11.35
N GLU A 201 12.60 6.99 11.18
CA GLU A 201 13.06 7.87 12.26
C GLU A 201 11.96 8.83 12.72
N ASP A 202 11.18 9.41 11.82
CA ASP A 202 10.09 10.33 12.19
C ASP A 202 8.91 9.58 12.84
N LEU A 203 8.57 8.37 12.40
CA LEU A 203 7.61 7.52 13.08
C LEU A 203 8.05 7.23 14.52
N ALA A 204 9.34 6.90 14.72
CA ALA A 204 9.90 6.68 16.06
C ALA A 204 9.87 7.97 16.91
N ALA A 205 10.33 9.10 16.36
CA ALA A 205 10.37 10.38 17.05
C ALA A 205 8.98 10.90 17.44
N ARG A 206 7.94 10.55 16.68
CA ARG A 206 6.53 10.91 16.96
C ARG A 206 5.81 9.86 17.82
N GLY A 207 6.50 8.79 18.26
CA GLY A 207 5.93 7.71 19.09
C GLY A 207 4.94 6.82 18.34
N LEU A 208 5.01 6.76 17.00
CA LEU A 208 4.10 6.01 16.15
C LEU A 208 4.67 4.67 15.66
N LEU A 209 6.00 4.47 15.79
CA LEU A 209 6.66 3.30 15.20
C LEU A 209 6.19 1.98 15.82
N ASP A 210 5.91 1.96 17.13
CA ASP A 210 5.46 0.75 17.81
C ASP A 210 4.07 0.29 17.34
N GLU A 211 3.25 1.22 16.87
CA GLU A 211 1.89 0.96 16.35
C GLU A 211 1.81 0.96 14.82
N THR A 212 2.94 1.20 14.14
CA THR A 212 3.01 1.28 12.67
C THR A 212 3.98 0.26 12.13
N LEU A 213 3.48 -0.71 11.38
CA LEU A 213 4.32 -1.68 10.67
C LEU A 213 4.75 -1.09 9.31
N VAL A 214 6.03 -0.85 9.15
CA VAL A 214 6.63 -0.44 7.88
C VAL A 214 7.17 -1.66 7.16
N VAL A 215 6.74 -1.86 5.91
CA VAL A 215 7.21 -2.94 5.04
C VAL A 215 7.85 -2.32 3.80
N PHE A 216 9.13 -2.59 3.58
CA PHE A 216 9.84 -2.18 2.37
C PHE A 216 10.31 -3.42 1.61
N GLY A 217 9.89 -3.54 0.37
CA GLY A 217 10.19 -4.71 -0.45
C GLY A 217 9.86 -4.53 -1.91
N THR A 218 10.13 -5.57 -2.67
CA THR A 218 9.87 -5.70 -4.10
C THR A 218 9.10 -7.00 -4.36
N GLU A 219 8.63 -7.19 -5.59
CA GLU A 219 7.84 -8.35 -6.00
C GLU A 219 8.69 -9.63 -6.13
N PHE A 220 9.98 -9.50 -6.43
CA PHE A 220 10.99 -10.56 -6.51
C PHE A 220 12.40 -9.94 -6.51
N GLY A 221 13.41 -10.78 -6.52
CA GLY A 221 14.82 -10.40 -6.62
C GLY A 221 15.36 -10.41 -8.04
N ARG A 222 16.68 -10.33 -8.15
CA ARG A 222 17.41 -10.42 -9.41
C ARG A 222 18.39 -11.58 -9.36
N THR A 223 18.64 -12.21 -10.52
CA THR A 223 19.64 -13.28 -10.63
C THR A 223 21.03 -12.75 -10.23
N PRO A 224 21.86 -13.54 -9.55
CA PRO A 224 23.23 -13.14 -9.26
C PRO A 224 24.11 -13.12 -10.52
N ALA A 225 23.78 -13.94 -11.52
CA ALA A 225 24.46 -13.96 -12.81
C ALA A 225 23.94 -12.85 -13.75
N VAL A 226 24.80 -12.40 -14.63
CA VAL A 226 24.45 -11.46 -15.70
C VAL A 226 23.44 -12.10 -16.64
N GLU A 227 22.45 -11.35 -17.05
CA GLU A 227 21.52 -11.77 -18.10
C GLU A 227 22.24 -11.81 -19.44
N ASN A 228 22.26 -13.00 -20.04
CA ASN A 228 22.82 -13.22 -21.37
C ASN A 228 21.68 -13.49 -22.36
N SER A 229 21.06 -12.42 -22.84
CA SER A 229 19.96 -12.47 -23.80
C SER A 229 20.30 -11.65 -25.03
N SER A 230 19.93 -12.14 -26.21
CA SER A 230 20.05 -11.38 -27.46
C SER A 230 19.21 -10.11 -27.51
N LEU A 231 18.27 -9.96 -26.58
CA LEU A 231 17.40 -8.79 -26.44
C LEU A 231 18.08 -7.66 -25.64
N VAL A 232 19.18 -7.95 -24.93
CA VAL A 232 19.88 -7.03 -24.04
C VAL A 232 21.16 -6.53 -24.70
N LYS A 233 21.32 -5.20 -24.80
CA LYS A 233 22.47 -4.60 -25.52
C LYS A 233 23.74 -4.53 -24.66
N LEU A 234 23.62 -4.15 -23.39
CA LEU A 234 24.78 -3.91 -22.52
C LEU A 234 25.27 -5.14 -21.75
N GLN A 235 24.46 -6.18 -21.65
CA GLN A 235 24.80 -7.46 -20.97
C GLN A 235 25.41 -7.27 -19.57
N ASN A 236 24.93 -6.28 -18.82
CA ASN A 236 25.29 -6.01 -17.42
C ASN A 236 24.09 -6.04 -16.49
N GLY A 237 22.92 -6.33 -17.02
CA GLY A 237 21.68 -6.47 -16.29
C GLY A 237 21.53 -7.80 -15.58
N ARG A 238 20.40 -7.96 -14.94
CA ARG A 238 20.03 -9.18 -14.21
C ARG A 238 18.59 -9.53 -14.52
N ASP A 239 18.34 -10.80 -14.74
CA ASP A 239 16.99 -11.33 -14.93
C ASP A 239 16.22 -11.43 -13.60
N HIS A 240 14.96 -11.72 -13.69
CA HIS A 240 14.05 -11.92 -12.57
C HIS A 240 14.44 -13.14 -11.73
N ASN A 241 14.38 -13.01 -10.42
CA ASN A 241 14.62 -14.12 -9.50
C ASN A 241 13.54 -14.16 -8.41
N SER A 242 12.53 -14.97 -8.60
CA SER A 242 11.48 -15.18 -7.60
C SER A 242 11.86 -16.15 -6.48
N ALA A 243 13.00 -16.86 -6.62
CA ALA A 243 13.41 -17.89 -5.68
C ALA A 243 14.21 -17.37 -4.47
N GLY A 244 14.68 -16.10 -4.53
CA GLY A 244 15.42 -15.49 -3.43
C GLY A 244 15.44 -13.97 -3.52
N TYR A 245 14.88 -13.30 -2.48
CA TYR A 245 14.93 -11.85 -2.31
C TYR A 245 14.72 -11.47 -0.84
N SER A 246 14.99 -10.23 -0.50
CA SER A 246 14.90 -9.73 0.86
C SER A 246 13.77 -8.72 1.02
N ILE A 247 13.15 -8.71 2.19
CA ILE A 247 12.16 -7.72 2.62
C ILE A 247 12.63 -7.14 3.95
N LEU A 248 12.48 -5.83 4.12
CA LEU A 248 12.78 -5.13 5.35
C LEU A 248 11.48 -4.78 6.08
N LEU A 249 11.45 -5.04 7.38
CA LEU A 249 10.34 -4.71 8.27
C LEU A 249 10.85 -3.80 9.40
N ALA A 250 10.05 -2.82 9.79
CA ALA A 250 10.33 -1.97 10.94
C ALA A 250 9.05 -1.64 11.71
N GLY A 251 9.15 -1.51 13.01
CA GLY A 251 8.04 -1.16 13.91
C GLY A 251 6.97 -2.25 14.05
N GLY A 252 5.80 -1.89 14.55
CA GLY A 252 4.62 -2.75 14.62
C GLY A 252 4.84 -4.13 15.23
N GLY A 253 5.71 -4.25 16.26
CA GLY A 253 5.95 -5.53 16.95
C GLY A 253 6.96 -6.47 16.27
N VAL A 254 7.76 -5.98 15.29
CA VAL A 254 8.88 -6.78 14.74
C VAL A 254 10.15 -6.59 15.56
N LYS A 255 10.93 -7.65 15.65
CA LYS A 255 12.21 -7.68 16.37
C LYS A 255 13.26 -6.85 15.65
N ALA A 256 13.71 -5.75 16.28
CA ALA A 256 14.72 -4.87 15.72
C ALA A 256 16.09 -5.56 15.61
N GLY A 257 16.85 -5.22 14.55
CA GLY A 257 18.20 -5.71 14.32
C GLY A 257 18.32 -7.22 14.06
N TYR A 258 17.19 -7.89 13.75
CA TYR A 258 17.17 -9.33 13.50
C TYR A 258 17.14 -9.65 11.99
N VAL A 259 18.00 -10.56 11.57
CA VAL A 259 18.05 -11.11 10.22
C VAL A 259 17.45 -12.52 10.22
N HIS A 260 16.47 -12.76 9.36
CA HIS A 260 15.80 -14.06 9.22
C HIS A 260 16.10 -14.69 7.89
N GLY A 261 16.72 -15.88 7.94
CA GLY A 261 17.04 -16.65 6.75
C GLY A 261 18.26 -16.15 5.99
N ALA A 262 18.61 -16.90 4.97
CA ALA A 262 19.70 -16.59 4.03
C ALA A 262 19.45 -17.26 2.68
N THR A 263 20.07 -16.72 1.65
CA THR A 263 20.19 -17.40 0.34
C THR A 263 21.26 -18.47 0.39
N ASP A 264 21.34 -19.29 -0.68
CA ASP A 264 22.51 -20.11 -0.93
C ASP A 264 23.74 -19.23 -1.19
N GLU A 265 24.93 -19.85 -1.25
CA GLU A 265 26.21 -19.16 -1.41
C GLU A 265 26.32 -18.32 -2.71
N PHE A 266 25.51 -18.62 -3.71
CA PHE A 266 25.49 -17.91 -4.99
C PHE A 266 24.38 -16.85 -5.06
N GLY A 267 23.45 -16.83 -4.12
CA GLY A 267 22.31 -15.90 -4.12
C GLY A 267 21.17 -16.28 -5.08
N TYR A 268 21.13 -17.52 -5.57
CA TYR A 268 20.08 -17.96 -6.49
C TYR A 268 18.74 -18.22 -5.82
N ARG A 269 18.71 -18.72 -4.59
CA ARG A 269 17.46 -19.08 -3.92
C ARG A 269 17.57 -18.92 -2.40
N ALA A 270 16.45 -18.69 -1.75
CA ALA A 270 16.37 -18.81 -0.32
C ALA A 270 16.71 -20.25 0.10
N ALA A 271 17.70 -20.42 0.98
CA ALA A 271 18.21 -21.71 1.42
C ALA A 271 17.88 -21.96 2.91
N GLU A 272 18.10 -20.98 3.76
CA GLU A 272 17.85 -21.09 5.19
C GLU A 272 16.57 -20.38 5.60
N LYS A 273 15.77 -21.02 6.48
CA LYS A 273 14.55 -20.44 7.07
C LYS A 273 13.68 -19.73 6.01
N LYS A 274 13.38 -20.43 4.95
CA LYS A 274 12.60 -19.91 3.81
C LYS A 274 11.28 -19.33 4.29
N VAL A 275 10.90 -18.18 3.73
CA VAL A 275 9.61 -17.53 3.95
C VAL A 275 8.91 -17.42 2.60
N HIS A 276 7.77 -18.05 2.46
CA HIS A 276 6.92 -17.90 1.29
C HIS A 276 6.09 -16.61 1.39
N ASN A 277 5.62 -16.07 0.27
CA ASN A 277 4.75 -14.89 0.28
C ASN A 277 3.47 -15.08 1.13
N HIS A 278 2.93 -16.30 1.20
CA HIS A 278 1.82 -16.61 2.09
C HIS A 278 2.20 -16.52 3.57
N ASP A 279 3.43 -16.90 3.93
CA ASP A 279 3.93 -16.80 5.31
C ASP A 279 4.17 -15.34 5.68
N LEU A 280 4.69 -14.54 4.72
CA LEU A 280 4.79 -13.10 4.90
C LEU A 280 3.40 -12.50 5.16
N ASN A 281 2.42 -12.75 4.28
CA ASN A 281 1.07 -12.22 4.45
C ASN A 281 0.41 -12.69 5.76
N ALA A 282 0.60 -13.97 6.16
CA ALA A 282 0.13 -14.48 7.45
C ALA A 282 0.77 -13.73 8.62
N THR A 283 2.07 -13.43 8.51
CA THR A 283 2.82 -12.71 9.55
C THR A 283 2.40 -11.24 9.63
N LEU A 284 2.22 -10.56 8.49
CA LEU A 284 1.74 -9.18 8.46
C LEU A 284 0.33 -9.07 9.07
N LEU A 285 -0.58 -9.98 8.74
CA LEU A 285 -1.91 -10.03 9.35
C LEU A 285 -1.84 -10.29 10.86
N HIS A 286 -0.97 -11.21 11.30
CA HIS A 286 -0.77 -11.49 12.71
C HIS A 286 -0.25 -10.28 13.49
N LEU A 287 0.73 -9.55 12.96
CA LEU A 287 1.25 -8.31 13.54
C LEU A 287 0.17 -7.22 13.65
N MET A 288 -0.80 -7.25 12.74
CA MET A 288 -1.97 -6.35 12.78
C MET A 288 -3.12 -6.89 13.67
N GLY A 289 -2.88 -7.95 14.45
CA GLY A 289 -3.87 -8.54 15.35
C GLY A 289 -4.92 -9.42 14.68
N LEU A 290 -4.72 -9.82 13.41
CA LEU A 290 -5.64 -10.62 12.63
C LEU A 290 -5.18 -12.08 12.51
N ASP A 291 -6.10 -13.01 12.69
CA ASP A 291 -5.89 -14.43 12.38
C ASP A 291 -6.18 -14.66 10.89
N HIS A 292 -5.13 -14.86 10.08
CA HIS A 292 -5.24 -15.06 8.64
C HIS A 292 -6.10 -16.28 8.25
N THR A 293 -6.28 -17.25 9.17
CA THR A 293 -7.12 -18.42 8.90
C THR A 293 -8.60 -18.14 9.11
N LYS A 294 -8.94 -17.13 9.90
CA LYS A 294 -10.31 -16.71 10.20
C LYS A 294 -10.76 -15.50 9.37
N LEU A 295 -9.82 -14.69 8.89
CA LEU A 295 -10.14 -13.57 7.99
C LEU A 295 -10.50 -14.11 6.61
N THR A 296 -11.78 -14.42 6.42
CA THR A 296 -12.29 -15.03 5.20
C THR A 296 -13.43 -14.21 4.60
N TYR A 297 -13.63 -14.34 3.29
CA TYR A 297 -14.79 -13.83 2.58
C TYR A 297 -15.39 -14.92 1.69
N PHE A 298 -16.70 -15.14 1.80
CA PHE A 298 -17.39 -16.12 0.96
C PHE A 298 -17.69 -15.52 -0.42
N TYR A 299 -17.17 -16.17 -1.45
CA TYR A 299 -17.37 -15.74 -2.84
C TYR A 299 -17.37 -16.97 -3.76
N SER A 300 -18.28 -17.00 -4.74
CA SER A 300 -18.34 -18.08 -5.74
C SER A 300 -18.23 -19.50 -5.16
N GLY A 301 -18.95 -19.77 -4.07
CA GLY A 301 -19.07 -21.12 -3.50
C GLY A 301 -17.98 -21.54 -2.51
N ARG A 302 -16.98 -20.68 -2.21
CA ARG A 302 -15.96 -20.97 -1.20
C ARG A 302 -15.57 -19.76 -0.35
N HIS A 303 -14.97 -20.03 0.81
CA HIS A 303 -14.32 -19.00 1.62
C HIS A 303 -12.91 -18.74 1.10
N PHE A 304 -12.63 -17.48 0.76
CA PHE A 304 -11.31 -17.00 0.35
C PHE A 304 -10.60 -16.30 1.49
N ARG A 305 -9.28 -16.34 1.47
CA ARG A 305 -8.39 -15.56 2.34
C ARG A 305 -7.13 -15.17 1.54
N VAL A 306 -6.39 -14.16 1.98
CA VAL A 306 -5.19 -13.68 1.26
C VAL A 306 -4.08 -14.72 1.19
N THR A 307 -4.03 -15.63 2.16
CA THR A 307 -3.04 -16.72 2.23
C THR A 307 -3.50 -17.99 1.52
N ASP A 308 -4.68 -17.98 0.89
CA ASP A 308 -5.35 -19.15 0.33
C ASP A 308 -5.41 -20.31 1.35
N VAL A 309 -4.89 -21.49 1.02
CA VAL A 309 -4.83 -22.65 1.95
C VAL A 309 -3.50 -22.76 2.70
N HIS A 310 -2.60 -21.80 2.50
CA HIS A 310 -1.23 -21.77 2.99
C HIS A 310 -1.02 -20.71 4.08
N GLY A 311 0.24 -20.46 4.41
CA GLY A 311 0.71 -19.41 5.28
C GLY A 311 0.95 -19.87 6.71
N GLU A 312 2.17 -19.64 7.17
CA GLU A 312 2.60 -19.84 8.55
C GLU A 312 3.18 -18.53 9.11
N VAL A 313 2.79 -18.18 10.33
CA VAL A 313 3.34 -17.00 10.98
C VAL A 313 4.81 -17.22 11.33
N VAL A 314 5.68 -16.35 10.87
CA VAL A 314 7.13 -16.39 11.11
C VAL A 314 7.42 -15.86 12.52
N LYS A 315 7.13 -16.64 13.56
CA LYS A 315 7.19 -16.23 14.97
C LYS A 315 8.56 -15.71 15.42
N LYS A 316 9.65 -16.11 14.76
CA LYS A 316 11.02 -15.70 15.16
C LYS A 316 11.32 -14.22 14.90
N ILE A 317 10.55 -13.55 14.05
CA ILE A 317 10.73 -12.10 13.79
C ILE A 317 9.85 -11.24 14.69
N LEU A 318 8.98 -11.82 15.50
CA LEU A 318 8.13 -11.09 16.45
C LEU A 318 8.94 -10.68 17.68
N ALA A 319 8.70 -9.45 18.20
CA ALA A 319 9.33 -8.90 19.40
C ALA A 319 8.86 -9.57 20.69
#